data_1273f0b07b456a0f8d1c82d49781b901
#
_entry.id   1273f0b07b456a0f8d1c82d49781b901
#
_cell.length_a   1.000
_cell.length_b   1.000
_cell.length_c   1.000
_cell.angle_alpha   90.00
_cell.angle_beta   90.00
_cell.angle_gamma   90.00
#
_symmetry.space_group_name_H-M   'P 1'
#
loop_
_entity.id
_entity.type
_entity.pdbx_description
1 polymer ?
#
loop_
_entity_poly.entity_id
_entity_poly.type
_entity_poly.pdbx_seq_one_letter_code
_entity_poly.pdbx_strand_id
1 'polypeptide(L)'
;MELLGQSLENLFQAQNKSFSIKTACMLGIQMIDRIEYVHSRKIIHRDIKPDNFVMGRGLKSHIVYILDFGLSKKYWSASHRCHLPFIKGKKLTGTARYASINALSGCEQSRRDDLESIGYIIMYFIRGSLPWQGLKVNKKEDRYKKICEKKKETSAKDLCAGFPKEFEDFVTYTRNLQFTEVPDCNHLRNLLKSILKKNGFSNDFFYDWCTSKPHIKPDDPIYTNDYNIIYNGPNEWLNSNINKEDELKENGNTENNINTNKVGGSSMGITSSLNLKKEESTNISTKYFDKKNTNYQGIKKYK
;
A
#
# COMPACT_ATOMS: atom_id res chain seq x y z
N MET A 1 -5.75 14.15 -21.21
CA MET A 1 -5.61 12.85 -20.51
C MET A 1 -5.53 11.76 -21.55
N GLU A 2 -4.60 10.81 -21.41
CA GLU A 2 -4.51 9.66 -22.31
C GLU A 2 -5.76 8.77 -22.17
N LEU A 3 -6.29 8.27 -23.29
CA LEU A 3 -7.43 7.35 -23.28
C LEU A 3 -6.93 5.93 -22.98
N LEU A 4 -7.37 5.39 -21.85
CA LEU A 4 -7.01 4.05 -21.39
C LEU A 4 -8.07 3.00 -21.76
N GLY A 5 -7.76 1.74 -21.52
CA GLY A 5 -8.62 0.58 -21.79
C GLY A 5 -9.61 0.30 -20.66
N GLN A 6 -10.02 -0.96 -20.56
CA GLN A 6 -10.98 -1.42 -19.57
C GLN A 6 -10.32 -1.56 -18.18
N SER A 7 -11.12 -1.41 -17.12
CA SER A 7 -10.68 -1.74 -15.77
C SER A 7 -10.53 -3.24 -15.58
N LEU A 8 -9.68 -3.65 -14.63
CA LEU A 8 -9.53 -5.06 -14.29
C LEU A 8 -10.84 -5.68 -13.78
N GLU A 9 -11.71 -4.87 -13.14
CA GLU A 9 -13.04 -5.35 -12.74
C GLU A 9 -13.91 -5.67 -13.98
N ASN A 10 -13.93 -4.79 -14.98
CA ASN A 10 -14.69 -5.03 -16.22
C ASN A 10 -14.20 -6.26 -16.96
N LEU A 11 -12.87 -6.42 -17.10
CA LEU A 11 -12.25 -7.59 -17.70
C LEU A 11 -12.57 -8.87 -16.92
N PHE A 12 -12.52 -8.81 -15.59
CA PHE A 12 -12.85 -9.91 -14.72
C PHE A 12 -14.32 -10.35 -14.87
N GLN A 13 -15.25 -9.41 -14.91
CA GLN A 13 -16.66 -9.71 -15.16
C GLN A 13 -16.86 -10.34 -16.55
N ALA A 14 -16.17 -9.85 -17.60
CA ALA A 14 -16.21 -10.39 -18.95
C ALA A 14 -15.64 -11.83 -19.04
N GLN A 15 -14.70 -12.20 -18.17
CA GLN A 15 -14.11 -13.54 -18.04
C GLN A 15 -14.87 -14.42 -17.02
N ASN A 16 -16.18 -14.22 -16.87
CA ASN A 16 -17.04 -15.00 -15.96
C ASN A 16 -16.54 -15.06 -14.52
N LYS A 17 -15.92 -13.98 -14.05
CA LYS A 17 -15.35 -13.83 -12.69
C LYS A 17 -14.31 -14.88 -12.36
N SER A 18 -13.46 -15.19 -13.31
CA SER A 18 -12.34 -16.12 -13.11
C SER A 18 -11.17 -15.72 -13.99
N PHE A 19 -10.02 -15.46 -13.38
CA PHE A 19 -8.76 -15.36 -14.09
C PHE A 19 -7.89 -16.59 -13.82
N SER A 20 -7.09 -16.99 -14.80
CA SER A 20 -6.06 -18.00 -14.61
C SER A 20 -5.02 -17.53 -13.59
N ILE A 21 -4.37 -18.50 -12.94
CA ILE A 21 -3.23 -18.21 -12.04
C ILE A 21 -2.15 -17.42 -12.78
N LYS A 22 -1.89 -17.72 -14.07
CA LYS A 22 -0.95 -16.97 -14.90
C LYS A 22 -1.32 -15.50 -15.01
N THR A 23 -2.56 -15.21 -15.42
CA THR A 23 -3.05 -13.83 -15.54
C THR A 23 -3.02 -13.10 -14.22
N ALA A 24 -3.48 -13.72 -13.14
CA ALA A 24 -3.48 -13.12 -11.80
C ALA A 24 -2.06 -12.80 -11.30
N CYS A 25 -1.07 -13.67 -11.54
CA CYS A 25 0.33 -13.40 -11.21
C CYS A 25 0.91 -12.24 -12.03
N MET A 26 0.69 -12.22 -13.35
CA MET A 26 1.18 -11.14 -14.23
C MET A 26 0.60 -9.78 -13.84
N LEU A 27 -0.70 -9.72 -13.54
CA LEU A 27 -1.36 -8.51 -13.05
C LEU A 27 -0.85 -8.11 -11.67
N GLY A 28 -0.69 -9.08 -10.76
CA GLY A 28 -0.18 -8.86 -9.42
C GLY A 28 1.20 -8.20 -9.41
N ILE A 29 2.11 -8.68 -10.27
CA ILE A 29 3.45 -8.09 -10.44
C ILE A 29 3.33 -6.62 -10.85
N GLN A 30 2.54 -6.30 -11.86
CA GLN A 30 2.37 -4.92 -12.30
C GLN A 30 1.65 -4.04 -11.26
N MET A 31 0.66 -4.57 -10.53
CA MET A 31 0.00 -3.82 -9.45
C MET A 31 0.98 -3.45 -8.34
N ILE A 32 1.90 -4.37 -7.97
CA ILE A 32 2.97 -4.08 -7.00
C ILE A 32 3.86 -2.96 -7.52
N ASP A 33 4.26 -3.00 -8.80
CA ASP A 33 5.11 -1.97 -9.41
C ASP A 33 4.47 -0.57 -9.34
N ARG A 34 3.17 -0.47 -9.66
CA ARG A 34 2.45 0.80 -9.61
C ARG A 34 2.39 1.35 -8.19
N ILE A 35 2.10 0.50 -7.21
CA ILE A 35 2.01 0.90 -5.82
C ILE A 35 3.38 1.24 -5.23
N GLU A 36 4.43 0.50 -5.54
CA GLU A 36 5.79 0.83 -5.13
C GLU A 36 6.19 2.23 -5.63
N TYR A 37 5.90 2.55 -6.91
CA TYR A 37 6.13 3.89 -7.45
C TYR A 37 5.35 4.96 -6.68
N VAL A 38 4.06 4.75 -6.38
CA VAL A 38 3.25 5.69 -5.59
C VAL A 38 3.85 5.87 -4.19
N HIS A 39 4.27 4.78 -3.55
CA HIS A 39 4.90 4.81 -2.23
C HIS A 39 6.25 5.53 -2.24
N SER A 40 7.05 5.39 -3.30
CA SER A 40 8.31 6.14 -3.47
C SER A 40 8.08 7.65 -3.49
N ARG A 41 6.91 8.10 -3.97
CA ARG A 41 6.48 9.51 -3.94
C ARG A 41 5.88 9.94 -2.59
N LYS A 42 6.03 9.11 -1.54
CA LYS A 42 5.54 9.38 -0.18
C LYS A 42 4.01 9.48 -0.08
N ILE A 43 3.31 8.80 -0.96
CA ILE A 43 1.85 8.74 -1.04
C ILE A 43 1.40 7.31 -0.84
N ILE A 44 0.27 7.10 -0.13
CA ILE A 44 -0.50 5.87 -0.09
C ILE A 44 -1.82 6.09 -0.81
N HIS A 45 -2.32 5.07 -1.50
CA HIS A 45 -3.50 5.18 -2.36
C HIS A 45 -4.80 5.10 -1.57
N ARG A 46 -4.93 4.14 -0.65
CA ARG A 46 -6.05 3.90 0.28
C ARG A 46 -7.38 3.41 -0.34
N ASP A 47 -7.45 3.26 -1.65
CA ASP A 47 -8.61 2.63 -2.32
C ASP A 47 -8.15 1.68 -3.43
N ILE A 48 -7.31 0.73 -3.06
CA ILE A 48 -6.83 -0.33 -3.94
C ILE A 48 -7.96 -1.31 -4.22
N LYS A 49 -8.42 -1.32 -5.47
CA LYS A 49 -9.51 -2.19 -5.97
C LYS A 49 -9.35 -2.42 -7.47
N PRO A 50 -9.93 -3.50 -8.04
CA PRO A 50 -9.82 -3.79 -9.47
C PRO A 50 -10.35 -2.69 -10.39
N ASP A 51 -11.32 -1.91 -9.93
CA ASP A 51 -11.89 -0.78 -10.69
C ASP A 51 -10.86 0.33 -10.94
N ASN A 52 -9.90 0.50 -10.03
CA ASN A 52 -8.88 1.55 -10.08
C ASN A 52 -7.62 1.12 -10.82
N PHE A 53 -7.56 -0.12 -11.31
CA PHE A 53 -6.54 -0.57 -12.24
C PHE A 53 -7.13 -0.76 -13.62
N VAL A 54 -6.51 -0.16 -14.63
CA VAL A 54 -6.98 -0.21 -16.02
C VAL A 54 -5.85 -0.63 -16.94
N MET A 55 -6.18 -1.31 -18.01
CA MET A 55 -5.21 -1.65 -19.06
C MET A 55 -4.94 -0.45 -19.97
N GLY A 56 -3.76 -0.37 -20.53
CA GLY A 56 -3.47 0.58 -21.60
C GLY A 56 -4.22 0.24 -22.89
N ARG A 57 -3.93 0.97 -23.98
CA ARG A 57 -4.50 0.75 -25.32
C ARG A 57 -3.41 0.67 -26.38
N GLY A 58 -3.72 0.01 -27.50
CA GLY A 58 -2.81 -0.13 -28.64
C GLY A 58 -1.51 -0.84 -28.20
N LEU A 59 -0.37 -0.25 -28.47
CA LEU A 59 0.94 -0.80 -28.11
C LEU A 59 1.14 -0.94 -26.60
N LYS A 60 0.40 -0.20 -25.77
CA LYS A 60 0.45 -0.25 -24.31
C LYS A 60 -0.65 -1.14 -23.71
N SER A 61 -1.38 -1.92 -24.50
CA SER A 61 -2.50 -2.76 -24.04
C SER A 61 -2.11 -3.81 -23.00
N HIS A 62 -0.84 -4.12 -22.85
CA HIS A 62 -0.29 -5.05 -21.87
C HIS A 62 0.08 -4.39 -20.55
N ILE A 63 0.05 -3.06 -20.46
CA ILE A 63 0.47 -2.29 -19.28
C ILE A 63 -0.73 -1.98 -18.39
N VAL A 64 -0.57 -2.23 -17.10
CA VAL A 64 -1.54 -1.85 -16.06
C VAL A 64 -1.26 -0.43 -15.58
N TYR A 65 -2.28 0.41 -15.55
CA TYR A 65 -2.27 1.76 -14.99
C TYR A 65 -3.09 1.81 -13.72
N ILE A 66 -2.71 2.69 -12.79
CA ILE A 66 -3.48 2.97 -11.58
C ILE A 66 -4.15 4.33 -11.68
N LEU A 67 -5.40 4.41 -11.26
CA LEU A 67 -6.24 5.61 -11.32
C LEU A 67 -6.84 5.96 -9.96
N ASP A 68 -7.47 7.14 -9.89
CA ASP A 68 -8.27 7.62 -8.77
C ASP A 68 -7.49 7.83 -7.46
N PHE A 69 -6.71 8.89 -7.44
CA PHE A 69 -5.98 9.35 -6.26
C PHE A 69 -6.83 10.23 -5.32
N GLY A 70 -8.17 10.28 -5.51
CA GLY A 70 -9.08 11.11 -4.72
C GLY A 70 -9.07 10.82 -3.21
N LEU A 71 -8.75 9.57 -2.83
CA LEU A 71 -8.61 9.16 -1.45
C LEU A 71 -7.16 9.05 -0.98
N SER A 72 -6.18 9.37 -1.82
CA SER A 72 -4.76 9.22 -1.50
C SER A 72 -4.32 10.16 -0.37
N LYS A 73 -3.22 9.81 0.30
CA LYS A 73 -2.68 10.59 1.42
C LYS A 73 -1.15 10.49 1.45
N LYS A 74 -0.48 11.59 1.80
CA LYS A 74 0.93 11.53 2.17
C LYS A 74 1.06 10.73 3.48
N TYR A 75 2.00 9.80 3.53
CA TYR A 75 2.33 9.04 4.75
C TYR A 75 3.63 9.53 5.41
N TRP A 76 4.31 10.47 4.78
CA TRP A 76 5.59 11.02 5.21
C TRP A 76 5.47 12.53 5.42
N SER A 77 6.02 13.02 6.53
CA SER A 77 6.15 14.44 6.82
C SER A 77 7.47 14.97 6.26
N ALA A 78 7.42 15.87 5.28
CA ALA A 78 8.63 16.49 4.72
C ALA A 78 9.32 17.42 5.72
N SER A 79 8.56 18.10 6.61
CA SER A 79 9.10 19.01 7.61
C SER A 79 9.83 18.28 8.75
N HIS A 80 9.28 17.13 9.18
CA HIS A 80 9.86 16.32 10.27
C HIS A 80 10.74 15.17 9.76
N ARG A 81 10.81 14.96 8.43
CA ARG A 81 11.55 13.87 7.78
C ARG A 81 11.25 12.48 8.39
N CYS A 82 10.00 12.23 8.74
CA CYS A 82 9.58 10.97 9.35
C CYS A 82 8.21 10.51 8.81
N HIS A 83 7.90 9.24 9.05
CA HIS A 83 6.58 8.67 8.81
C HIS A 83 5.54 9.36 9.70
N LEU A 84 4.32 9.58 9.18
CA LEU A 84 3.22 10.12 9.99
C LEU A 84 2.92 9.18 11.18
N PRO A 85 2.45 9.72 12.31
CA PRO A 85 2.21 8.94 13.52
C PRO A 85 1.07 7.95 13.33
N PHE A 86 1.15 6.82 14.04
CA PHE A 86 0.07 5.84 14.13
C PHE A 86 -1.09 6.38 14.96
N ILE A 87 -2.30 6.37 14.41
CA ILE A 87 -3.52 6.87 15.05
C ILE A 87 -4.60 5.80 14.97
N LYS A 88 -5.35 5.60 16.05
CA LYS A 88 -6.57 4.77 16.08
C LYS A 88 -7.83 5.63 16.04
N GLY A 89 -9.00 4.99 15.90
CA GLY A 89 -10.30 5.68 15.87
C GLY A 89 -10.62 6.35 14.53
N LYS A 90 -9.96 5.93 13.44
CA LYS A 90 -10.24 6.42 12.09
C LYS A 90 -11.48 5.74 11.51
N LYS A 91 -12.28 6.52 10.77
CA LYS A 91 -13.31 5.94 9.90
C LYS A 91 -12.65 5.27 8.71
N LEU A 92 -13.26 4.19 8.22
CA LEU A 92 -12.79 3.50 7.02
C LEU A 92 -12.75 4.47 5.85
N THR A 93 -11.61 4.54 5.18
CA THR A 93 -11.44 5.17 3.87
C THR A 93 -11.14 4.06 2.86
N GLY A 94 -11.81 4.09 1.71
CA GLY A 94 -11.69 3.09 0.65
C GLY A 94 -12.80 2.03 0.68
N THR A 95 -12.62 0.98 -0.09
CA THR A 95 -13.63 -0.06 -0.37
C THR A 95 -13.46 -1.23 0.59
N ALA A 96 -14.43 -1.44 1.49
CA ALA A 96 -14.35 -2.45 2.57
C ALA A 96 -14.02 -3.87 2.09
N ARG A 97 -14.45 -4.27 0.87
CA ARG A 97 -14.14 -5.58 0.28
C ARG A 97 -12.64 -5.85 0.23
N TYR A 98 -11.86 -4.86 -0.16
CA TYR A 98 -10.41 -4.98 -0.37
C TYR A 98 -9.58 -4.34 0.74
N ALA A 99 -10.16 -3.47 1.58
CA ALA A 99 -9.47 -2.80 2.67
C ALA A 99 -8.76 -3.79 3.62
N SER A 100 -7.60 -3.39 4.14
CA SER A 100 -6.84 -4.19 5.11
C SER A 100 -7.60 -4.41 6.41
N ILE A 101 -7.19 -5.40 7.19
CA ILE A 101 -7.74 -5.64 8.53
C ILE A 101 -7.50 -4.42 9.43
N ASN A 102 -6.32 -3.78 9.32
CA ASN A 102 -5.99 -2.60 10.12
C ASN A 102 -6.88 -1.41 9.77
N ALA A 103 -7.11 -1.13 8.47
CA ALA A 103 -8.01 -0.06 8.03
C ALA A 103 -9.45 -0.26 8.52
N LEU A 104 -9.98 -1.49 8.41
CA LEU A 104 -11.30 -1.86 8.93
C LEU A 104 -11.39 -1.80 10.46
N SER A 105 -10.27 -2.02 11.16
CA SER A 105 -10.18 -1.89 12.62
C SER A 105 -10.04 -0.43 13.10
N GLY A 106 -10.10 0.55 12.18
CA GLY A 106 -10.01 1.97 12.49
C GLY A 106 -8.59 2.45 12.76
N CYS A 107 -7.58 1.78 12.24
CA CYS A 107 -6.19 2.24 12.30
C CYS A 107 -5.87 3.18 11.12
N GLU A 108 -4.96 4.12 11.35
CA GLU A 108 -4.36 4.91 10.26
C GLU A 108 -3.71 3.97 9.25
N GLN A 109 -3.92 4.25 7.95
CA GLN A 109 -3.38 3.44 6.87
C GLN A 109 -1.95 3.84 6.52
N SER A 110 -1.15 2.86 6.08
CA SER A 110 0.20 3.05 5.59
C SER A 110 0.46 2.19 4.34
N ARG A 111 1.72 2.06 3.93
CA ARG A 111 2.12 1.27 2.74
C ARG A 111 1.64 -0.18 2.79
N ARG A 112 1.65 -0.80 3.99
CA ARG A 112 1.23 -2.19 4.19
C ARG A 112 -0.23 -2.42 3.80
N ASP A 113 -1.10 -1.43 4.03
CA ASP A 113 -2.54 -1.54 3.80
C ASP A 113 -2.87 -1.61 2.30
N ASP A 114 -2.16 -0.83 1.45
CA ASP A 114 -2.28 -0.92 0.00
C ASP A 114 -1.83 -2.30 -0.52
N LEU A 115 -0.75 -2.86 0.02
CA LEU A 115 -0.22 -4.17 -0.39
C LEU A 115 -1.10 -5.33 0.09
N GLU A 116 -1.68 -5.26 1.29
CA GLU A 116 -2.66 -6.24 1.76
C GLU A 116 -3.88 -6.25 0.83
N SER A 117 -4.31 -5.08 0.37
CA SER A 117 -5.40 -4.96 -0.60
C SER A 117 -5.06 -5.62 -1.94
N ILE A 118 -3.82 -5.51 -2.44
CA ILE A 118 -3.36 -6.24 -3.64
C ILE A 118 -3.45 -7.75 -3.43
N GLY A 119 -3.03 -8.26 -2.27
CA GLY A 119 -3.16 -9.68 -1.95
C GLY A 119 -4.62 -10.16 -2.03
N TYR A 120 -5.57 -9.37 -1.52
CA TYR A 120 -6.99 -9.69 -1.62
C TYR A 120 -7.53 -9.62 -3.06
N ILE A 121 -7.04 -8.70 -3.88
CA ILE A 121 -7.41 -8.61 -5.30
C ILE A 121 -6.92 -9.85 -6.06
N ILE A 122 -5.68 -10.28 -5.85
CA ILE A 122 -5.15 -11.50 -6.46
C ILE A 122 -6.02 -12.71 -6.10
N MET A 123 -6.34 -12.86 -4.81
CA MET A 123 -7.23 -13.94 -4.35
C MET A 123 -8.63 -13.82 -4.93
N TYR A 124 -9.18 -12.61 -5.07
CA TYR A 124 -10.46 -12.37 -5.72
C TYR A 124 -10.46 -12.84 -7.17
N PHE A 125 -9.40 -12.57 -7.91
CA PHE A 125 -9.27 -12.96 -9.32
C PHE A 125 -9.22 -14.47 -9.55
N ILE A 126 -8.51 -15.21 -8.69
CA ILE A 126 -8.37 -16.66 -8.87
C ILE A 126 -9.50 -17.46 -8.21
N ARG A 127 -10.15 -16.90 -7.17
CA ARG A 127 -11.26 -17.56 -6.45
C ARG A 127 -12.65 -17.24 -7.04
N GLY A 128 -12.77 -16.13 -7.77
CA GLY A 128 -14.06 -15.59 -8.21
C GLY A 128 -14.79 -14.76 -7.14
N SER A 129 -14.49 -14.97 -5.86
CA SER A 129 -15.09 -14.24 -4.74
C SER A 129 -14.21 -14.29 -3.49
N LEU A 130 -14.51 -13.43 -2.51
CA LEU A 130 -13.83 -13.42 -1.20
C LEU A 130 -14.80 -13.88 -0.09
N PRO A 131 -14.30 -14.55 0.97
CA PRO A 131 -15.13 -15.11 2.04
C PRO A 131 -16.02 -14.12 2.79
N TRP A 132 -15.70 -12.84 2.72
CA TRP A 132 -16.43 -11.74 3.35
C TRP A 132 -17.38 -10.98 2.39
N GLN A 133 -17.65 -11.55 1.21
CA GLN A 133 -18.68 -11.03 0.30
C GLN A 133 -20.06 -11.65 0.63
N GLY A 134 -21.12 -10.93 0.30
CA GLY A 134 -22.49 -11.43 0.48
C GLY A 134 -22.96 -11.58 1.93
N LEU A 135 -22.24 -11.03 2.91
CA LEU A 135 -22.66 -11.11 4.32
C LEU A 135 -23.99 -10.38 4.52
N LYS A 136 -24.97 -11.09 5.07
CA LYS A 136 -26.27 -10.53 5.46
C LYS A 136 -26.11 -9.69 6.72
N VAL A 137 -26.54 -8.45 6.68
CA VAL A 137 -26.52 -7.51 7.81
C VAL A 137 -27.79 -6.68 7.82
N ASN A 138 -28.29 -6.40 9.00
CA ASN A 138 -29.52 -5.63 9.16
C ASN A 138 -29.28 -4.12 9.07
N LYS A 139 -28.10 -3.65 9.50
CA LYS A 139 -27.69 -2.24 9.46
C LYS A 139 -26.41 -2.06 8.66
N LYS A 140 -26.32 -0.98 7.89
CA LYS A 140 -25.16 -0.67 7.04
C LYS A 140 -23.87 -0.52 7.85
N GLU A 141 -23.97 0.03 9.07
CA GLU A 141 -22.86 0.24 10.01
C GLU A 141 -22.26 -1.10 10.50
N ASP A 142 -23.11 -2.11 10.73
CA ASP A 142 -22.67 -3.44 11.15
C ASP A 142 -21.92 -4.19 10.04
N ARG A 143 -22.11 -3.77 8.78
CA ARG A 143 -21.50 -4.41 7.63
C ARG A 143 -19.97 -4.36 7.69
N TYR A 144 -19.39 -3.21 8.00
CA TYR A 144 -17.94 -3.06 8.08
C TYR A 144 -17.35 -3.85 9.24
N LYS A 145 -18.07 -3.89 10.36
CA LYS A 145 -17.68 -4.69 11.53
C LYS A 145 -17.68 -6.18 11.18
N LYS A 146 -18.74 -6.71 10.59
CA LYS A 146 -18.82 -8.11 10.15
C LYS A 146 -17.76 -8.48 9.10
N ILE A 147 -17.48 -7.58 8.14
CA ILE A 147 -16.40 -7.80 7.17
C ILE A 147 -15.05 -7.89 7.90
N CYS A 148 -14.79 -6.99 8.85
CA CYS A 148 -13.57 -6.99 9.64
C CYS A 148 -13.41 -8.28 10.45
N GLU A 149 -14.46 -8.70 11.15
CA GLU A 149 -14.51 -9.95 11.90
C GLU A 149 -14.22 -11.14 10.99
N LYS A 150 -14.93 -11.25 9.86
CA LYS A 150 -14.74 -12.33 8.90
C LYS A 150 -13.34 -12.39 8.31
N LYS A 151 -12.71 -11.21 8.04
CA LYS A 151 -11.31 -11.15 7.60
C LYS A 151 -10.33 -11.63 8.68
N LYS A 152 -10.56 -11.29 9.95
CA LYS A 152 -9.75 -11.74 11.07
C LYS A 152 -9.87 -13.25 11.30
N GLU A 153 -11.07 -13.80 11.18
CA GLU A 153 -11.34 -15.22 11.30
C GLU A 153 -10.76 -16.05 10.15
N THR A 154 -10.65 -15.44 8.94
CA THR A 154 -10.12 -16.12 7.77
C THR A 154 -8.60 -16.04 7.78
N SER A 155 -7.93 -17.12 8.13
CA SER A 155 -6.46 -17.20 8.05
C SER A 155 -5.95 -17.02 6.61
N ALA A 156 -4.67 -16.68 6.43
CA ALA A 156 -4.06 -16.66 5.10
C ALA A 156 -4.12 -18.05 4.45
N LYS A 157 -3.92 -19.11 5.24
CA LYS A 157 -4.02 -20.50 4.80
C LYS A 157 -5.43 -20.84 4.28
N ASP A 158 -6.48 -20.47 5.01
CA ASP A 158 -7.87 -20.74 4.59
C ASP A 158 -8.26 -19.89 3.36
N LEU A 159 -7.80 -18.64 3.31
CA LEU A 159 -8.02 -17.78 2.15
C LEU A 159 -7.37 -18.35 0.88
N CYS A 160 -6.20 -18.95 1.00
CA CYS A 160 -5.40 -19.45 -0.12
C CYS A 160 -5.51 -20.97 -0.33
N ALA A 161 -6.42 -21.64 0.40
CA ALA A 161 -6.58 -23.09 0.31
C ALA A 161 -6.90 -23.54 -1.14
N GLY A 162 -6.15 -24.55 -1.62
CA GLY A 162 -6.29 -25.09 -2.99
C GLY A 162 -5.48 -24.33 -4.04
N PHE A 163 -4.74 -23.29 -3.68
CA PHE A 163 -3.87 -22.53 -4.56
C PHE A 163 -2.39 -22.64 -4.16
N PRO A 164 -1.44 -22.25 -5.04
CA PRO A 164 -0.01 -22.24 -4.72
C PRO A 164 0.30 -21.53 -3.38
N LYS A 165 1.21 -22.15 -2.60
CA LYS A 165 1.56 -21.66 -1.26
C LYS A 165 2.09 -20.23 -1.24
N GLU A 166 2.69 -19.78 -2.30
CA GLU A 166 3.23 -18.43 -2.44
C GLU A 166 2.15 -17.34 -2.28
N PHE A 167 0.88 -17.64 -2.56
CA PHE A 167 -0.23 -16.72 -2.28
C PHE A 167 -0.50 -16.61 -0.78
N GLU A 168 -0.41 -17.73 -0.04
CA GLU A 168 -0.47 -17.71 1.43
C GLU A 168 0.68 -16.91 2.01
N ASP A 169 1.90 -17.13 1.50
CA ASP A 169 3.09 -16.40 1.92
C ASP A 169 2.96 -14.88 1.65
N PHE A 170 2.39 -14.51 0.49
CA PHE A 170 2.10 -13.12 0.14
C PHE A 170 1.14 -12.47 1.14
N VAL A 171 -0.01 -13.10 1.41
CA VAL A 171 -1.02 -12.57 2.33
C VAL A 171 -0.48 -12.53 3.76
N THR A 172 0.28 -13.53 4.17
CA THR A 172 0.91 -13.59 5.48
C THR A 172 1.92 -12.46 5.66
N TYR A 173 2.79 -12.26 4.68
CA TYR A 173 3.78 -11.19 4.69
C TYR A 173 3.12 -9.81 4.84
N THR A 174 2.12 -9.50 4.00
CA THR A 174 1.48 -8.17 4.01
C THR A 174 0.70 -7.91 5.29
N ARG A 175 0.08 -8.93 5.90
CA ARG A 175 -0.63 -8.81 7.18
C ARG A 175 0.32 -8.57 8.37
N ASN A 176 1.56 -9.06 8.28
CA ASN A 176 2.55 -8.97 9.37
C ASN A 176 3.39 -7.68 9.33
N LEU A 177 3.37 -6.93 8.23
CA LEU A 177 4.12 -5.68 8.10
C LEU A 177 3.73 -4.69 9.20
N GLN A 178 4.75 -4.06 9.79
CA GLN A 178 4.56 -3.01 10.77
C GLN A 178 4.11 -1.70 10.10
N PHE A 179 3.55 -0.78 10.88
CA PHE A 179 2.94 0.45 10.37
C PHE A 179 3.92 1.34 9.58
N THR A 180 5.14 1.49 10.07
CA THR A 180 6.19 2.34 9.45
C THR A 180 7.14 1.56 8.56
N GLU A 181 7.06 0.23 8.57
CA GLU A 181 7.97 -0.67 7.86
C GLU A 181 8.00 -0.37 6.36
N VAL A 182 9.19 -0.46 5.77
CA VAL A 182 9.38 -0.39 4.33
C VAL A 182 9.13 -1.79 3.75
N PRO A 183 8.06 -1.97 2.96
CA PRO A 183 7.78 -3.28 2.40
C PRO A 183 8.83 -3.72 1.38
N ASP A 184 9.22 -4.99 1.41
CA ASP A 184 10.01 -5.61 0.35
C ASP A 184 9.10 -6.00 -0.83
N CYS A 185 8.93 -5.07 -1.76
CA CYS A 185 8.15 -5.31 -2.97
C CYS A 185 8.83 -6.33 -3.90
N ASN A 186 10.18 -6.47 -3.84
CA ASN A 186 10.90 -7.49 -4.61
C ASN A 186 10.56 -8.89 -4.10
N HIS A 187 10.48 -9.08 -2.78
CA HIS A 187 10.02 -10.34 -2.20
C HIS A 187 8.63 -10.71 -2.72
N LEU A 188 7.66 -9.79 -2.68
CA LEU A 188 6.30 -10.03 -3.16
C LEU A 188 6.25 -10.39 -4.66
N ARG A 189 7.02 -9.67 -5.50
CA ARG A 189 7.14 -10.01 -6.93
C ARG A 189 7.76 -11.40 -7.15
N ASN A 190 8.76 -11.75 -6.36
CA ASN A 190 9.45 -13.03 -6.49
C ASN A 190 8.54 -14.21 -6.12
N LEU A 191 7.63 -14.05 -5.15
CA LEU A 191 6.59 -15.05 -4.87
C LEU A 191 5.74 -15.31 -6.13
N LEU A 192 5.23 -14.27 -6.78
CA LEU A 192 4.41 -14.40 -7.99
C LEU A 192 5.20 -14.95 -9.18
N LYS A 193 6.45 -14.50 -9.39
CA LYS A 193 7.35 -15.05 -10.41
C LYS A 193 7.68 -16.53 -10.16
N SER A 194 7.80 -16.95 -8.90
CA SER A 194 8.01 -18.35 -8.53
C SER A 194 6.83 -19.22 -8.95
N ILE A 195 5.60 -18.75 -8.75
CA ILE A 195 4.39 -19.44 -9.22
C ILE A 195 4.43 -19.63 -10.75
N LEU A 196 4.71 -18.54 -11.48
CA LEU A 196 4.83 -18.62 -12.93
C LEU A 196 5.86 -19.67 -13.35
N LYS A 197 7.07 -19.61 -12.79
CA LYS A 197 8.17 -20.53 -13.07
C LYS A 197 7.81 -21.99 -12.77
N LYS A 198 7.23 -22.27 -11.60
CA LYS A 198 6.85 -23.63 -11.18
C LYS A 198 5.80 -24.26 -12.06
N ASN A 199 4.93 -23.45 -12.68
CA ASN A 199 3.87 -23.91 -13.59
C ASN A 199 4.29 -23.84 -15.07
N GLY A 200 5.55 -23.56 -15.41
CA GLY A 200 6.02 -23.43 -16.78
C GLY A 200 5.44 -22.24 -17.55
N PHE A 201 4.92 -21.24 -16.83
CA PHE A 201 4.38 -20.03 -17.44
C PHE A 201 5.49 -18.96 -17.60
N SER A 202 5.43 -18.25 -18.72
CA SER A 202 6.23 -17.05 -18.93
C SER A 202 5.43 -15.80 -18.64
N ASN A 203 6.12 -14.72 -18.26
CA ASN A 203 5.52 -13.38 -18.15
C ASN A 203 5.49 -12.75 -19.55
N ASP A 204 4.59 -13.25 -20.40
CA ASP A 204 4.48 -12.92 -21.82
C ASP A 204 3.33 -11.94 -22.12
N PHE A 205 2.68 -11.40 -21.09
CA PHE A 205 1.52 -10.48 -21.19
C PHE A 205 0.33 -11.03 -21.99
N PHE A 206 0.31 -12.34 -22.24
CA PHE A 206 -0.82 -13.02 -22.86
C PHE A 206 -1.83 -13.37 -21.78
N TYR A 207 -2.76 -12.46 -21.56
CA TYR A 207 -3.83 -12.54 -20.55
C TYR A 207 -5.00 -13.36 -21.07
N ASP A 208 -5.89 -13.78 -20.18
CA ASP A 208 -7.06 -14.64 -20.49
C ASP A 208 -8.02 -14.02 -21.51
N TRP A 209 -8.05 -12.70 -21.65
CA TRP A 209 -8.88 -11.99 -22.63
C TRP A 209 -8.18 -11.71 -23.97
N CYS A 210 -6.94 -12.09 -24.12
CA CYS A 210 -6.21 -11.89 -25.36
C CYS A 210 -6.53 -13.01 -26.37
N THR A 211 -6.86 -12.64 -27.62
CA THR A 211 -7.12 -13.60 -28.70
C THR A 211 -5.84 -14.02 -29.43
N SER A 212 -4.78 -13.23 -29.32
CA SER A 212 -3.46 -13.50 -29.89
C SER A 212 -2.37 -13.01 -28.95
N LYS A 213 -1.20 -13.65 -29.01
CA LYS A 213 -0.05 -13.18 -28.23
C LYS A 213 0.34 -11.78 -28.65
N PRO A 214 0.62 -10.89 -27.71
CA PRO A 214 1.14 -9.56 -28.05
C PRO A 214 2.49 -9.73 -28.78
N HIS A 215 2.71 -8.96 -29.83
CA HIS A 215 3.96 -8.96 -30.59
C HIS A 215 5.12 -8.27 -29.85
N ILE A 216 4.98 -8.06 -28.56
CA ILE A 216 5.95 -7.36 -27.72
C ILE A 216 6.92 -8.38 -27.13
N LYS A 217 8.20 -8.21 -27.43
CA LYS A 217 9.26 -8.96 -26.75
C LYS A 217 9.55 -8.29 -25.41
N PRO A 218 9.93 -9.05 -24.36
CA PRO A 218 10.33 -8.49 -23.06
C PRO A 218 11.43 -7.42 -23.17
N ASP A 219 12.26 -7.49 -24.22
CA ASP A 219 13.38 -6.59 -24.49
C ASP A 219 13.00 -5.45 -25.46
N ASP A 220 11.73 -5.29 -25.82
CA ASP A 220 11.30 -4.20 -26.69
C ASP A 220 11.58 -2.85 -26.02
N PRO A 221 12.24 -1.88 -26.72
CA PRO A 221 12.55 -0.57 -26.18
C PRO A 221 11.33 0.18 -25.62
N ILE A 222 10.14 -0.07 -26.16
CA ILE A 222 8.88 0.49 -25.65
C ILE A 222 8.59 -0.06 -24.24
N TYR A 223 8.89 -1.35 -24.03
CA TYR A 223 8.73 -2.00 -22.73
C TYR A 223 9.81 -1.57 -21.72
N THR A 224 11.07 -1.58 -22.17
CA THR A 224 12.20 -1.18 -21.32
C THR A 224 12.16 0.30 -20.95
N ASN A 225 11.74 1.19 -21.84
CA ASN A 225 11.66 2.62 -21.55
C ASN A 225 10.51 2.97 -20.60
N ASP A 226 9.31 2.42 -20.79
CA ASP A 226 8.21 2.67 -19.84
C ASP A 226 8.45 1.95 -18.50
N TYR A 227 9.08 0.77 -18.51
CA TYR A 227 9.49 0.05 -17.30
C TYR A 227 10.69 0.71 -16.63
N ASN A 228 11.69 1.16 -17.40
CA ASN A 228 12.86 1.85 -16.87
C ASN A 228 12.53 3.24 -16.34
N ILE A 229 11.57 3.97 -16.90
CA ILE A 229 11.06 5.22 -16.30
C ILE A 229 10.39 4.94 -14.95
N ILE A 230 9.79 3.77 -14.78
CA ILE A 230 9.15 3.36 -13.53
C ILE A 230 10.16 2.79 -12.53
N TYR A 231 11.21 2.08 -13.03
CA TYR A 231 12.22 1.40 -12.17
C TYR A 231 13.50 2.22 -11.94
N ASN A 232 13.92 3.06 -12.88
CA ASN A 232 15.12 3.92 -12.73
C ASN A 232 14.81 5.27 -12.06
N GLY A 233 13.57 5.52 -11.68
CA GLY A 233 13.28 6.53 -10.67
C GLY A 233 13.32 5.86 -9.29
N PRO A 234 13.97 6.33 -8.44
CA PRO A 234 15.20 6.49 -7.71
C PRO A 234 15.50 5.36 -6.73
N ASN A 235 16.06 4.24 -7.20
CA ASN A 235 16.82 3.35 -6.31
C ASN A 235 18.04 4.07 -5.69
N GLU A 236 18.55 5.11 -6.31
CA GLU A 236 19.57 6.00 -5.73
C GLU A 236 19.10 6.66 -4.43
N TRP A 237 17.81 6.91 -4.29
CA TRP A 237 17.29 7.57 -3.09
C TRP A 237 17.10 6.61 -1.90
N LEU A 238 16.79 5.33 -2.15
CA LEU A 238 16.77 4.28 -1.12
C LEU A 238 18.20 4.00 -0.61
N ASN A 239 19.15 3.90 -1.50
CA ASN A 239 20.55 3.65 -1.14
C ASN A 239 21.23 4.86 -0.47
N SER A 240 20.89 6.11 -0.86
CA SER A 240 21.45 7.31 -0.23
C SER A 240 20.92 7.59 1.18
N ASN A 241 19.78 7.02 1.58
CA ASN A 241 19.26 7.21 2.94
C ASN A 241 19.63 6.06 3.88
N ILE A 242 19.90 4.86 3.39
CA ILE A 242 20.46 3.76 4.19
C ILE A 242 21.88 4.13 4.63
N ASN A 243 22.72 4.63 3.72
CA ASN A 243 24.09 5.04 4.02
C ASN A 243 24.16 6.25 4.97
N LYS A 244 23.16 7.15 4.96
CA LYS A 244 23.11 8.29 5.91
C LYS A 244 22.66 7.92 7.32
N GLU A 245 21.86 6.86 7.48
CA GLU A 245 21.50 6.37 8.82
C GLU A 245 22.66 5.61 9.47
N ASP A 246 23.51 4.96 8.68
CA ASP A 246 24.71 4.26 9.16
C ASP A 246 25.85 5.26 9.47
N GLU A 247 26.09 6.29 8.65
CA GLU A 247 27.04 7.37 8.93
C GLU A 247 26.71 8.18 10.21
N LEU A 248 25.41 8.35 10.52
CA LEU A 248 24.99 9.03 11.75
C LEU A 248 25.18 8.15 13.00
N LYS A 249 25.23 6.83 12.87
CA LYS A 249 25.53 5.92 13.97
C LYS A 249 27.04 5.79 14.23
N GLU A 250 27.88 5.89 13.20
CA GLU A 250 29.34 5.86 13.36
C GLU A 250 29.91 7.17 13.93
N ASN A 251 29.33 8.33 13.58
CA ASN A 251 29.76 9.63 14.10
C ASN A 251 29.27 9.95 15.52
N GLY A 252 28.36 9.14 16.08
CA GLY A 252 27.88 9.30 17.46
C GLY A 252 28.78 8.63 18.54
N ASN A 253 29.77 7.84 18.14
CA ASN A 253 30.61 7.06 19.06
C ASN A 253 32.04 7.61 19.26
N THR A 254 32.39 8.78 18.75
CA THR A 254 33.77 9.32 18.79
C THR A 254 33.97 10.51 19.72
N GLU A 255 33.00 10.92 20.53
CA GLU A 255 33.22 11.96 21.53
C GLU A 255 32.97 11.47 22.96
N ASN A 256 33.77 10.50 23.43
CA ASN A 256 33.93 10.25 24.88
C ASN A 256 35.27 9.55 25.16
N ASN A 257 36.38 10.25 24.87
CA ASN A 257 37.69 9.92 25.46
C ASN A 257 38.53 11.18 25.63
N ILE A 258 38.29 11.92 26.69
CA ILE A 258 39.22 12.91 27.21
C ILE A 258 39.51 12.59 28.67
N ASN A 259 40.66 12.04 28.87
CA ASN A 259 41.56 12.11 30.03
C ASN A 259 41.04 12.55 31.42
N THR A 260 41.00 11.61 32.32
CA THR A 260 41.17 11.86 33.76
C THR A 260 42.64 11.84 34.12
N ASN A 261 43.22 12.99 34.45
CA ASN A 261 44.43 13.05 35.31
C ASN A 261 44.21 14.05 36.46
N LYS A 262 44.29 13.49 37.65
CA LYS A 262 44.43 14.00 39.00
C LYS A 262 44.75 15.48 39.16
N VAL A 263 44.06 16.14 40.11
CA VAL A 263 44.68 16.71 41.32
C VAL A 263 43.57 16.96 42.37
N GLY A 264 43.87 16.71 43.64
CA GLY A 264 42.93 16.70 44.76
C GLY A 264 42.65 18.08 45.36
N GLY A 265 41.67 18.10 46.25
CA GLY A 265 41.50 19.18 47.25
C GLY A 265 40.07 19.54 47.58
N SER A 266 39.63 19.08 48.78
CA SER A 266 38.77 19.73 49.78
C SER A 266 37.36 20.29 49.42
N SER A 267 36.40 19.61 50.01
CA SER A 267 35.24 20.09 50.82
C SER A 267 34.62 21.48 50.54
N MET A 268 33.34 21.53 50.29
CA MET A 268 32.29 22.09 51.18
C MET A 268 30.93 22.02 50.45
N GLY A 269 29.94 21.58 51.21
CA GLY A 269 28.59 21.45 50.72
C GLY A 269 27.87 22.79 50.62
N ILE A 270 26.88 22.86 49.76
CA ILE A 270 25.69 23.70 49.90
C ILE A 270 24.53 23.00 49.19
N THR A 271 23.54 22.69 49.99
CA THR A 271 22.17 22.32 49.59
C THR A 271 21.46 23.50 48.94
N SER A 272 20.84 23.29 47.78
CA SER A 272 19.70 24.13 47.41
C SER A 272 18.74 23.33 46.50
N SER A 273 17.62 23.07 47.10
CA SER A 273 16.36 22.67 46.48
C SER A 273 15.90 23.67 45.42
N LEU A 274 15.53 23.20 44.25
CA LEU A 274 14.79 24.00 43.28
C LEU A 274 13.54 23.26 42.80
N ASN A 275 12.44 23.94 43.04
CA ASN A 275 11.05 23.58 42.80
C ASN A 275 10.74 23.32 41.33
N LEU A 276 10.00 22.25 41.11
CA LEU A 276 9.21 22.01 39.90
C LEU A 276 8.07 23.02 39.82
N LYS A 277 8.08 23.87 38.82
CA LYS A 277 6.88 24.55 38.32
C LYS A 277 6.27 23.75 37.17
N LYS A 278 5.03 23.29 37.40
CA LYS A 278 4.08 22.88 36.39
C LYS A 278 3.68 24.13 35.59
N GLU A 279 3.84 24.09 34.29
CA GLU A 279 3.14 24.99 33.38
C GLU A 279 2.07 24.22 32.62
N GLU A 280 0.86 24.74 32.71
CA GLU A 280 -0.36 24.27 32.11
C GLU A 280 -0.30 24.49 30.57
N SER A 281 -0.57 23.45 29.84
CA SER A 281 -0.81 23.55 28.40
C SER A 281 -2.23 24.00 28.13
N THR A 282 -2.39 25.25 27.74
CA THR A 282 -3.64 25.82 27.24
C THR A 282 -4.02 25.29 25.88
N ASN A 283 -5.26 24.84 25.79
CA ASN A 283 -6.00 24.49 24.60
C ASN A 283 -5.98 25.61 23.54
N ILE A 284 -5.53 25.28 22.34
CA ILE A 284 -5.93 25.98 21.13
C ILE A 284 -6.51 24.91 20.17
N SER A 285 -7.79 24.71 20.24
CA SER A 285 -8.55 24.07 19.18
C SER A 285 -9.72 24.97 18.80
N THR A 286 -10.04 24.93 17.52
CA THR A 286 -11.24 25.43 16.88
C THR A 286 -11.36 26.94 16.65
N LYS A 287 -10.97 27.31 15.41
CA LYS A 287 -11.73 28.25 14.55
C LYS A 287 -11.06 28.30 13.18
N TYR A 288 -11.64 27.60 12.22
CA TYR A 288 -11.62 27.91 10.76
C TYR A 288 -12.15 26.68 10.02
N PHE A 289 -13.43 26.67 9.73
CA PHE A 289 -14.08 26.08 8.57
C PHE A 289 -15.60 26.02 8.82
N ASP A 290 -16.19 27.22 8.74
CA ASP A 290 -17.61 27.32 8.42
C ASP A 290 -17.77 28.52 7.49
N LYS A 291 -17.97 28.26 6.22
CA LYS A 291 -18.69 29.06 5.22
C LYS A 291 -18.41 28.53 3.82
N LYS A 292 -19.32 27.71 3.34
CA LYS A 292 -19.89 27.71 1.99
C LYS A 292 -20.76 26.46 1.78
N ASN A 293 -21.97 26.57 2.28
CA ASN A 293 -23.10 25.80 1.80
C ASN A 293 -24.13 26.81 1.30
N THR A 294 -24.20 27.01 0.00
CA THR A 294 -25.39 27.54 -0.66
C THR A 294 -25.42 27.10 -2.12
N ASN A 295 -26.52 26.45 -2.47
CA ASN A 295 -27.14 26.34 -3.79
C ASN A 295 -26.51 25.42 -4.83
N TYR A 296 -27.13 24.24 -4.96
CA TYR A 296 -27.59 23.74 -6.25
C TYR A 296 -28.82 22.85 -6.02
N GLN A 297 -30.01 23.51 -6.06
CA GLN A 297 -31.26 22.84 -6.41
C GLN A 297 -31.48 23.05 -7.91
N GLY A 298 -31.88 22.00 -8.60
CA GLY A 298 -32.69 22.05 -9.79
C GLY A 298 -31.98 21.82 -11.11
N ILE A 299 -32.03 20.58 -11.62
CA ILE A 299 -32.36 20.34 -13.03
C ILE A 299 -33.25 19.08 -13.11
N LYS A 300 -34.40 19.28 -13.69
CA LYS A 300 -35.48 18.33 -13.91
C LYS A 300 -35.15 17.24 -14.91
N LYS A 301 -35.81 16.09 -14.72
CA LYS A 301 -36.07 15.00 -15.67
C LYS A 301 -36.41 15.48 -17.08
N TYR A 302 -35.84 14.84 -18.09
CA TYR A 302 -36.53 14.54 -19.35
C TYR A 302 -36.14 13.14 -19.82
N LYS A 303 -37.20 12.37 -20.08
CA LYS A 303 -37.44 11.11 -20.81
C LYS A 303 -36.24 10.22 -21.19
#